data_99e7744f46b6e9a277b563fa576fa8ae
#
_entry.id   99e7744f46b6e9a277b563fa576fa8ae
#
_cell.length_a   1.000
_cell.length_b   1.000
_cell.length_c   1.000
_cell.angle_alpha   90.00
_cell.angle_beta   90.00
_cell.angle_gamma   90.00
#
_symmetry.space_group_name_H-M   'P 1'
#
loop_
_entity.id
_entity.type
_entity.pdbx_description
1 polymer ?
#
loop_
_entity_poly.entity_id
_entity_poly.type
_entity_poly.pdbx_seq_one_letter_code
_entity_poly.pdbx_strand_id
1 'polypeptide(L)'
;LIVVGTDDGLVRISRDNGRSWDKHENFPGVPQKAYVTDVITSKHDLNTIYVSFNYHKYGDFKPYLVVTKDGGKSWKSISSNIAENDFVWTIVEDHINPNVLFVGTEFGMYFSMDTGSSWRKFKKVPTIPIRDLEIHEEEDDLVAASFGRGFYIVDDYSPLREYSKPIESKVAHLFSVKSTYQYIVAAPEKTATGHNFFSSPNPPYGVKLSYYLGNNVQSKFEERQRVESNKFKRGEIIDYPTAEKLEAEAKEKTPKIYLTITDSEGDVVRRISSSKNKGYHENYWDLRTFSQRNVSEENNYSGPLVPPGKYSVH
;
A
#
# COMPACT_ATOMS: atom_id res chain seq x y z
N LEU A 1 2.03 -20.68 -22.58
CA LEU A 1 2.05 -21.39 -21.32
C LEU A 1 0.63 -21.54 -20.82
N ILE A 2 0.22 -22.75 -20.42
CA ILE A 2 -1.07 -23.02 -19.75
C ILE A 2 -0.73 -23.71 -18.44
N VAL A 3 -1.31 -23.23 -17.35
CA VAL A 3 -1.16 -23.82 -16.02
C VAL A 3 -2.54 -24.09 -15.44
N VAL A 4 -2.74 -25.28 -14.90
CA VAL A 4 -4.01 -25.71 -14.33
C VAL A 4 -3.79 -26.26 -12.93
N GLY A 5 -4.49 -25.72 -11.95
CA GLY A 5 -4.59 -26.27 -10.59
C GLY A 5 -5.87 -27.08 -10.43
N THR A 6 -5.82 -28.11 -9.59
CA THR A 6 -6.97 -28.99 -9.35
C THR A 6 -7.32 -29.09 -7.87
N ASP A 7 -8.53 -29.57 -7.58
CA ASP A 7 -9.03 -29.71 -6.21
C ASP A 7 -8.42 -30.90 -5.44
N ASP A 8 -7.73 -31.79 -6.14
CA ASP A 8 -6.94 -32.89 -5.55
C ASP A 8 -5.44 -32.56 -5.39
N GLY A 9 -5.07 -31.29 -5.58
CA GLY A 9 -3.73 -30.77 -5.30
C GLY A 9 -2.71 -30.96 -6.42
N LEU A 10 -3.16 -31.21 -7.64
CA LEU A 10 -2.26 -31.29 -8.79
C LEU A 10 -2.09 -29.92 -9.44
N VAL A 11 -0.88 -29.65 -9.90
CA VAL A 11 -0.59 -28.55 -10.81
C VAL A 11 -0.07 -29.16 -12.12
N ARG A 12 -0.69 -28.80 -13.23
CA ARG A 12 -0.28 -29.24 -14.55
C ARG A 12 0.17 -28.06 -15.40
N ILE A 13 1.29 -28.24 -16.09
CA ILE A 13 1.92 -27.20 -16.90
C ILE A 13 2.03 -27.69 -18.32
N SER A 14 1.50 -26.92 -19.28
CA SER A 14 1.68 -27.17 -20.72
C SER A 14 2.42 -26.01 -21.37
N ARG A 15 3.42 -26.34 -22.21
CA ARG A 15 4.23 -25.37 -22.95
C ARG A 15 3.99 -25.41 -24.45
N ASP A 16 3.13 -26.34 -24.91
CA ASP A 16 2.84 -26.66 -26.31
C ASP A 16 1.34 -26.54 -26.65
N ASN A 17 0.65 -25.58 -26.02
CA ASN A 17 -0.77 -25.31 -26.19
C ASN A 17 -1.66 -26.51 -25.83
N GLY A 18 -1.32 -27.24 -24.76
CA GLY A 18 -2.11 -28.32 -24.22
C GLY A 18 -1.89 -29.69 -24.86
N ARG A 19 -0.90 -29.84 -25.74
CA ARG A 19 -0.59 -31.14 -26.37
C ARG A 19 0.09 -32.11 -25.42
N SER A 20 0.96 -31.59 -24.54
CA SER A 20 1.58 -32.36 -23.47
C SER A 20 1.49 -31.59 -22.13
N TRP A 21 1.58 -32.31 -21.01
CA TRP A 21 1.40 -31.78 -19.68
C TRP A 21 2.38 -32.38 -18.69
N ASP A 22 3.18 -31.54 -18.08
CA ASP A 22 3.99 -31.88 -16.93
C ASP A 22 3.13 -31.90 -15.67
N LYS A 23 3.22 -32.97 -14.87
CA LYS A 23 2.45 -33.15 -13.64
C LYS A 23 3.30 -32.85 -12.42
N HIS A 24 2.78 -32.00 -11.54
CA HIS A 24 3.39 -31.67 -10.25
C HIS A 24 2.39 -31.96 -9.12
N GLU A 25 2.80 -32.71 -8.09
CA GLU A 25 1.95 -33.15 -6.98
C GLU A 25 2.61 -33.05 -5.62
N ASN A 26 3.92 -32.72 -5.58
CA ASN A 26 4.68 -32.56 -4.35
C ASN A 26 5.24 -31.16 -4.25
N PHE A 27 4.81 -30.43 -3.23
CA PHE A 27 5.23 -29.05 -2.99
C PHE A 27 5.80 -28.91 -1.57
N PRO A 28 6.84 -28.06 -1.38
CA PRO A 28 7.49 -27.93 -0.07
C PRO A 28 6.51 -27.44 1.01
N GLY A 29 6.31 -28.29 2.03
CA GLY A 29 5.47 -27.98 3.17
C GLY A 29 3.95 -28.07 2.95
N VAL A 30 3.50 -28.35 1.73
CA VAL A 30 2.08 -28.47 1.38
C VAL A 30 1.62 -29.92 1.58
N PRO A 31 0.50 -30.18 2.29
CA PRO A 31 -0.05 -31.53 2.41
C PRO A 31 -0.44 -32.10 1.05
N GLN A 32 -0.31 -33.42 0.89
CA GLN A 32 -0.80 -34.08 -0.30
C GLN A 32 -2.31 -33.89 -0.44
N LYS A 33 -2.78 -33.68 -1.67
CA LYS A 33 -4.19 -33.41 -1.99
C LYS A 33 -4.75 -32.13 -1.36
N ALA A 34 -3.87 -31.16 -1.02
CA ALA A 34 -4.33 -29.84 -0.64
C ALA A 34 -4.96 -29.16 -1.86
N TYR A 35 -6.14 -28.59 -1.67
CA TYR A 35 -6.90 -27.92 -2.71
C TYR A 35 -6.11 -26.73 -3.28
N VAL A 36 -5.88 -26.69 -4.60
CA VAL A 36 -5.30 -25.52 -5.27
C VAL A 36 -6.36 -24.43 -5.30
N THR A 37 -6.10 -23.31 -4.64
CA THR A 37 -7.04 -22.20 -4.57
C THR A 37 -6.83 -21.20 -5.70
N ASP A 38 -5.58 -20.98 -6.08
CA ASP A 38 -5.25 -20.08 -7.17
C ASP A 38 -3.90 -20.46 -7.82
N VAL A 39 -3.78 -20.16 -9.11
CA VAL A 39 -2.55 -20.34 -9.87
C VAL A 39 -2.37 -19.20 -10.85
N ILE A 40 -1.26 -18.49 -10.77
CA ILE A 40 -0.91 -17.43 -11.71
C ILE A 40 0.45 -17.64 -12.31
N THR A 41 0.61 -17.19 -13.56
CA THR A 41 1.91 -17.06 -14.23
C THR A 41 2.40 -15.62 -14.08
N SER A 42 3.70 -15.45 -13.84
CA SER A 42 4.29 -14.11 -13.78
C SER A 42 4.10 -13.35 -15.09
N LYS A 43 3.80 -12.06 -14.97
CA LYS A 43 3.76 -11.12 -16.10
C LYS A 43 5.17 -10.77 -16.62
N HIS A 44 6.20 -11.02 -15.81
CA HIS A 44 7.60 -10.62 -16.07
C HIS A 44 8.49 -11.77 -16.55
N ASP A 45 8.18 -13.01 -16.17
CA ASP A 45 8.99 -14.18 -16.52
C ASP A 45 8.12 -15.42 -16.72
N LEU A 46 8.14 -15.98 -17.92
CA LEU A 46 7.36 -17.16 -18.32
C LEU A 46 7.70 -18.45 -17.55
N ASN A 47 8.83 -18.49 -16.83
CA ASN A 47 9.20 -19.63 -16.00
C ASN A 47 8.75 -19.48 -14.55
N THR A 48 8.27 -18.31 -14.17
CA THR A 48 7.79 -18.04 -12.81
C THR A 48 6.29 -18.29 -12.70
N ILE A 49 5.90 -19.19 -11.79
CA ILE A 49 4.51 -19.57 -11.52
C ILE A 49 4.31 -19.56 -10.00
N TYR A 50 3.25 -18.94 -9.56
CA TYR A 50 2.81 -18.94 -8.17
C TYR A 50 1.59 -19.82 -8.00
N VAL A 51 1.52 -20.55 -6.89
CA VAL A 51 0.40 -21.43 -6.56
C VAL A 51 0.06 -21.30 -5.10
N SER A 52 -1.21 -21.08 -4.80
CA SER A 52 -1.75 -21.12 -3.45
C SER A 52 -2.60 -22.35 -3.21
N PHE A 53 -2.58 -22.83 -1.97
CA PHE A 53 -3.35 -24.01 -1.58
C PHE A 53 -4.05 -23.76 -0.23
N ASN A 54 -5.10 -24.51 0.02
CA ASN A 54 -5.68 -24.63 1.35
C ASN A 54 -5.98 -26.09 1.71
N TYR A 55 -6.03 -26.38 3.01
CA TYR A 55 -6.35 -27.70 3.53
C TYR A 55 -7.34 -27.62 4.70
N HIS A 56 -8.11 -26.51 4.76
CA HIS A 56 -9.02 -26.18 5.87
C HIS A 56 -10.11 -27.23 6.11
N LYS A 57 -10.56 -27.93 5.05
CA LYS A 57 -11.56 -29.01 5.16
C LYS A 57 -11.09 -30.17 6.02
N TYR A 58 -9.78 -30.29 6.22
CA TYR A 58 -9.15 -31.31 7.07
C TYR A 58 -8.62 -30.75 8.40
N GLY A 59 -9.04 -29.53 8.77
CA GLY A 59 -8.65 -28.87 10.01
C GLY A 59 -7.27 -28.22 9.99
N ASP A 60 -6.65 -28.10 8.84
CA ASP A 60 -5.37 -27.42 8.67
C ASP A 60 -5.58 -26.06 8.01
N PHE A 61 -5.33 -24.98 8.76
CA PHE A 61 -5.56 -23.60 8.37
C PHE A 61 -4.28 -22.85 7.98
N LYS A 62 -3.17 -23.53 7.81
CA LYS A 62 -1.89 -22.91 7.49
C LYS A 62 -1.90 -22.26 6.11
N PRO A 63 -1.14 -21.16 5.93
CA PRO A 63 -0.95 -20.55 4.63
C PRO A 63 -0.01 -21.40 3.79
N TYR A 64 -0.47 -21.85 2.65
CA TYR A 64 0.31 -22.57 1.67
C TYR A 64 0.42 -21.77 0.39
N LEU A 65 1.62 -21.30 0.11
CA LEU A 65 1.95 -20.49 -1.06
C LEU A 65 3.34 -20.87 -1.54
N VAL A 66 3.42 -21.28 -2.79
CA VAL A 66 4.70 -21.72 -3.39
C VAL A 66 4.96 -20.99 -4.72
N VAL A 67 6.23 -20.90 -5.07
CA VAL A 67 6.69 -20.35 -6.35
C VAL A 67 7.68 -21.27 -7.00
N THR A 68 7.61 -21.39 -8.32
CA THR A 68 8.71 -21.87 -9.16
C THR A 68 9.26 -20.71 -9.97
N LYS A 69 10.58 -20.72 -10.24
CA LYS A 69 11.26 -19.76 -11.13
C LYS A 69 11.96 -20.46 -12.30
N ASP A 70 11.77 -21.76 -12.42
CA ASP A 70 12.41 -22.63 -13.41
C ASP A 70 11.40 -23.49 -14.19
N GLY A 71 10.14 -23.02 -14.18
CA GLY A 71 9.07 -23.64 -14.93
C GLY A 71 8.57 -24.94 -14.33
N GLY A 72 8.61 -25.08 -13.03
CA GLY A 72 8.10 -26.26 -12.31
C GLY A 72 9.17 -27.29 -11.95
N LYS A 73 10.44 -27.12 -12.34
CA LYS A 73 11.52 -28.08 -11.98
C LYS A 73 11.80 -28.07 -10.50
N SER A 74 11.74 -26.90 -9.86
CA SER A 74 11.83 -26.74 -8.40
C SER A 74 10.77 -25.78 -7.87
N TRP A 75 10.36 -26.01 -6.62
CA TRP A 75 9.35 -25.19 -5.92
C TRP A 75 9.89 -24.72 -4.58
N LYS A 76 9.53 -23.51 -4.20
CA LYS A 76 9.90 -22.90 -2.92
C LYS A 76 8.67 -22.34 -2.24
N SER A 77 8.52 -22.59 -0.93
CA SER A 77 7.49 -21.91 -0.11
C SER A 77 7.86 -20.45 0.09
N ILE A 78 6.86 -19.59 -0.04
CA ILE A 78 6.94 -18.13 0.15
C ILE A 78 5.88 -17.59 1.12
N SER A 79 5.36 -18.41 2.02
CA SER A 79 4.35 -18.01 3.03
C SER A 79 4.93 -17.66 4.41
N SER A 80 6.24 -17.39 4.51
CA SER A 80 7.07 -17.42 5.72
C SER A 80 6.52 -16.73 6.98
N ASN A 81 5.85 -15.59 6.85
CA ASN A 81 5.35 -14.83 7.99
C ASN A 81 3.88 -14.39 7.84
N ILE A 82 3.13 -15.06 6.99
CA ILE A 82 1.67 -15.04 7.03
C ILE A 82 1.25 -15.82 8.29
N ALA A 83 0.22 -15.36 8.99
CA ALA A 83 -0.21 -16.02 10.23
C ALA A 83 -0.57 -17.49 10.00
N GLU A 84 -0.20 -18.39 10.93
CA GLU A 84 -0.37 -19.84 10.78
C GLU A 84 -1.82 -20.33 10.61
N ASN A 85 -2.78 -19.52 10.98
CA ASN A 85 -4.21 -19.82 10.84
C ASN A 85 -4.90 -18.98 9.76
N ASP A 86 -4.15 -18.43 8.82
CA ASP A 86 -4.64 -17.49 7.81
C ASP A 86 -4.29 -17.99 6.40
N PHE A 87 -5.00 -19.04 5.95
CA PHE A 87 -4.73 -19.67 4.66
C PHE A 87 -5.04 -18.77 3.47
N VAL A 88 -4.32 -19.00 2.37
CA VAL A 88 -4.33 -18.14 1.18
C VAL A 88 -5.43 -18.60 0.21
N TRP A 89 -6.19 -17.63 -0.30
CA TRP A 89 -7.18 -17.84 -1.35
C TRP A 89 -6.64 -17.51 -2.74
N THR A 90 -5.97 -16.37 -2.87
CA THR A 90 -5.57 -15.82 -4.16
C THR A 90 -4.26 -15.07 -4.04
N ILE A 91 -3.56 -14.93 -5.17
CA ILE A 91 -2.32 -14.15 -5.30
C ILE A 91 -2.37 -13.35 -6.59
N VAL A 92 -1.80 -12.13 -6.56
CA VAL A 92 -1.58 -11.33 -7.77
C VAL A 92 -0.21 -10.67 -7.72
N GLU A 93 0.46 -10.60 -8.88
CA GLU A 93 1.75 -9.95 -9.10
C GLU A 93 1.56 -8.57 -9.70
N ASP A 94 2.30 -7.58 -9.19
CA ASP A 94 2.30 -6.24 -9.78
C ASP A 94 2.78 -6.27 -11.23
N HIS A 95 2.11 -5.53 -12.10
CA HIS A 95 2.37 -5.52 -13.54
C HIS A 95 3.64 -4.75 -13.94
N ILE A 96 4.23 -3.96 -13.02
CA ILE A 96 5.44 -3.16 -13.26
C ILE A 96 6.66 -3.70 -12.51
N ASN A 97 6.49 -4.11 -11.24
CA ASN A 97 7.58 -4.55 -10.39
C ASN A 97 7.36 -5.97 -9.86
N PRO A 98 8.08 -6.98 -10.37
CA PRO A 98 7.91 -8.39 -9.95
C PRO A 98 8.20 -8.65 -8.48
N ASN A 99 8.79 -7.69 -7.76
CA ASN A 99 9.01 -7.83 -6.32
C ASN A 99 7.74 -7.59 -5.49
N VAL A 100 6.74 -6.92 -6.09
CA VAL A 100 5.49 -6.57 -5.40
C VAL A 100 4.44 -7.62 -5.69
N LEU A 101 3.99 -8.28 -4.63
CA LEU A 101 2.96 -9.31 -4.67
C LEU A 101 1.87 -8.98 -3.65
N PHE A 102 0.65 -9.39 -3.94
CA PHE A 102 -0.48 -9.29 -3.02
C PHE A 102 -1.13 -10.65 -2.86
N VAL A 103 -1.60 -10.97 -1.65
CA VAL A 103 -2.36 -12.19 -1.37
C VAL A 103 -3.63 -11.87 -0.60
N GLY A 104 -4.71 -12.51 -1.00
CA GLY A 104 -5.97 -12.56 -0.27
C GLY A 104 -6.00 -13.81 0.62
N THR A 105 -6.39 -13.63 1.88
CA THR A 105 -6.43 -14.68 2.88
C THR A 105 -7.80 -14.78 3.54
N GLU A 106 -8.00 -15.75 4.43
CA GLU A 106 -9.25 -15.91 5.18
C GLU A 106 -9.52 -14.71 6.11
N PHE A 107 -8.47 -14.04 6.61
CA PHE A 107 -8.62 -12.95 7.56
C PHE A 107 -8.07 -11.61 7.07
N GLY A 108 -8.12 -11.36 5.75
CA GLY A 108 -7.73 -10.10 5.14
C GLY A 108 -6.79 -10.25 3.96
N MET A 109 -5.87 -9.32 3.80
CA MET A 109 -4.88 -9.38 2.72
C MET A 109 -3.51 -8.91 3.18
N TYR A 110 -2.48 -9.37 2.47
CA TYR A 110 -1.08 -9.03 2.70
C TYR A 110 -0.44 -8.57 1.40
N PHE A 111 0.67 -7.84 1.53
CA PHE A 111 1.54 -7.48 0.43
C PHE A 111 2.99 -7.85 0.74
N SER A 112 3.75 -8.15 -0.28
CA SER A 112 5.20 -8.34 -0.25
C SER A 112 5.86 -7.35 -1.19
N MET A 113 7.09 -6.94 -0.88
CA MET A 113 7.94 -6.08 -1.72
C MET A 113 9.30 -6.75 -1.99
N ASP A 114 9.39 -8.04 -1.74
CA ASP A 114 10.62 -8.84 -1.83
C ASP A 114 10.36 -10.24 -2.41
N THR A 115 9.47 -10.32 -3.40
CA THR A 115 9.08 -11.57 -4.08
C THR A 115 8.57 -12.66 -3.14
N GLY A 116 7.80 -12.27 -2.10
CA GLY A 116 7.22 -13.20 -1.13
C GLY A 116 8.18 -13.69 -0.04
N SER A 117 9.37 -13.10 0.07
CA SER A 117 10.30 -13.44 1.17
C SER A 117 9.78 -12.95 2.52
N SER A 118 9.05 -11.85 2.54
CA SER A 118 8.32 -11.35 3.70
C SER A 118 7.00 -10.69 3.32
N TRP A 119 6.01 -10.79 4.21
CA TRP A 119 4.67 -10.29 4.02
C TRP A 119 4.28 -9.26 5.09
N ARG A 120 3.49 -8.26 4.70
CA ARG A 120 2.94 -7.25 5.60
C ARG A 120 1.42 -7.22 5.44
N LYS A 121 0.68 -7.29 6.54
CA LYS A 121 -0.79 -7.24 6.53
C LYS A 121 -1.28 -5.81 6.30
N PHE A 122 -2.28 -5.64 5.44
CA PHE A 122 -3.01 -4.38 5.32
C PHE A 122 -3.83 -4.12 6.58
N LYS A 123 -3.52 -3.04 7.30
CA LYS A 123 -4.15 -2.73 8.59
C LYS A 123 -5.56 -2.17 8.48
N LYS A 124 -5.88 -1.53 7.35
CA LYS A 124 -7.18 -0.85 7.13
C LYS A 124 -8.22 -1.75 6.46
N VAL A 125 -7.82 -2.94 6.02
CA VAL A 125 -8.75 -3.94 5.49
C VAL A 125 -9.36 -4.69 6.66
N PRO A 126 -10.69 -4.86 6.69
CA PRO A 126 -11.35 -5.59 7.77
C PRO A 126 -10.93 -7.07 7.77
N THR A 127 -11.14 -7.73 8.91
CA THR A 127 -10.88 -9.17 9.10
C THR A 127 -12.01 -9.95 8.45
N ILE A 128 -11.91 -10.18 7.16
CA ILE A 128 -12.87 -10.90 6.32
C ILE A 128 -12.12 -11.70 5.26
N PRO A 129 -12.70 -12.80 4.74
CA PRO A 129 -12.09 -13.52 3.63
C PRO A 129 -12.00 -12.65 2.37
N ILE A 130 -10.81 -12.58 1.81
CA ILE A 130 -10.55 -11.98 0.49
C ILE A 130 -10.35 -13.13 -0.48
N ARG A 131 -11.33 -13.31 -1.37
CA ARG A 131 -11.43 -14.48 -2.24
C ARG A 131 -10.78 -14.30 -3.58
N ASP A 132 -10.67 -13.06 -4.01
CA ASP A 132 -10.07 -12.72 -5.30
C ASP A 132 -9.41 -11.34 -5.24
N LEU A 133 -8.35 -11.18 -6.02
CA LEU A 133 -7.59 -9.93 -6.16
C LEU A 133 -7.33 -9.67 -7.64
N GLU A 134 -7.55 -8.42 -8.05
CA GLU A 134 -7.25 -7.97 -9.41
C GLU A 134 -6.57 -6.59 -9.36
N ILE A 135 -5.67 -6.33 -10.29
CA ILE A 135 -5.01 -5.03 -10.43
C ILE A 135 -5.61 -4.31 -11.62
N HIS A 136 -6.15 -3.11 -11.37
CA HIS A 136 -6.49 -2.16 -12.42
C HIS A 136 -5.20 -1.46 -12.85
N GLU A 137 -4.58 -1.93 -13.92
CA GLU A 137 -3.21 -1.58 -14.33
C GLU A 137 -3.04 -0.09 -14.69
N GLU A 138 -4.09 0.55 -15.25
CA GLU A 138 -4.04 1.95 -15.67
C GLU A 138 -3.96 2.91 -14.46
N GLU A 139 -4.69 2.59 -13.39
CA GLU A 139 -4.75 3.43 -12.18
C GLU A 139 -3.86 2.93 -11.04
N ASP A 140 -3.24 1.76 -11.17
CA ASP A 140 -2.49 1.07 -10.10
C ASP A 140 -3.34 0.80 -8.87
N ASP A 141 -4.62 0.50 -9.08
CA ASP A 141 -5.54 0.16 -8.01
C ASP A 141 -5.55 -1.34 -7.76
N LEU A 142 -5.57 -1.74 -6.49
CA LEU A 142 -5.78 -3.12 -6.11
C LEU A 142 -7.24 -3.32 -5.69
N VAL A 143 -7.96 -4.12 -6.47
CA VAL A 143 -9.36 -4.48 -6.20
C VAL A 143 -9.40 -5.81 -5.48
N ALA A 144 -10.04 -5.85 -4.31
CA ALA A 144 -10.17 -7.03 -3.47
C ALA A 144 -11.64 -7.43 -3.34
N ALA A 145 -11.97 -8.62 -3.83
CA ALA A 145 -13.30 -9.20 -3.70
C ALA A 145 -13.41 -9.98 -2.39
N SER A 146 -14.28 -9.53 -1.49
CA SER A 146 -14.49 -10.18 -0.21
C SER A 146 -15.65 -11.18 -0.24
N PHE A 147 -15.61 -12.15 0.65
CA PHE A 147 -16.74 -13.05 0.82
C PHE A 147 -17.85 -12.38 1.65
N GLY A 148 -18.93 -11.99 0.97
CA GLY A 148 -20.14 -11.48 1.60
C GLY A 148 -20.15 -9.99 1.98
N ARG A 149 -19.08 -9.21 1.69
CA ARG A 149 -19.01 -7.78 2.01
C ARG A 149 -18.58 -6.88 0.86
N GLY A 150 -18.85 -7.30 -0.39
CA GLY A 150 -18.55 -6.52 -1.59
C GLY A 150 -17.06 -6.39 -1.88
N PHE A 151 -16.67 -5.28 -2.47
CA PHE A 151 -15.32 -5.00 -2.91
C PHE A 151 -14.65 -3.96 -2.05
N TYR A 152 -13.33 -4.09 -1.90
CA TYR A 152 -12.45 -3.09 -1.30
C TYR A 152 -11.43 -2.67 -2.34
N ILE A 153 -11.15 -1.40 -2.43
CA ILE A 153 -10.19 -0.85 -3.39
C ILE A 153 -9.08 -0.15 -2.61
N VAL A 154 -7.84 -0.48 -2.94
CA VAL A 154 -6.66 0.28 -2.51
C VAL A 154 -6.26 1.14 -3.69
N ASP A 155 -6.63 2.42 -3.63
CA ASP A 155 -6.36 3.39 -4.68
C ASP A 155 -4.86 3.66 -4.76
N ASP A 156 -4.30 3.55 -5.95
CA ASP A 156 -2.90 3.82 -6.28
C ASP A 156 -1.90 3.25 -5.26
N TYR A 157 -1.63 1.96 -5.38
CA TYR A 157 -0.62 1.29 -4.56
C TYR A 157 0.83 1.49 -5.07
N SER A 158 1.03 2.26 -6.13
CA SER A 158 2.34 2.45 -6.78
C SER A 158 3.49 2.85 -5.84
N PRO A 159 3.28 3.57 -4.72
CA PRO A 159 4.34 3.82 -3.74
C PRO A 159 4.99 2.55 -3.16
N LEU A 160 4.30 1.40 -3.17
CA LEU A 160 4.86 0.14 -2.71
C LEU A 160 6.01 -0.36 -3.60
N ARG A 161 6.04 0.03 -4.89
CA ARG A 161 7.11 -0.31 -5.82
C ARG A 161 8.45 0.30 -5.44
N GLU A 162 8.44 1.49 -4.84
CA GLU A 162 9.61 2.22 -4.39
C GLU A 162 9.95 1.92 -2.93
N TYR A 163 8.93 1.56 -2.13
CA TYR A 163 9.12 1.35 -0.70
C TYR A 163 10.06 0.17 -0.44
N SER A 164 11.15 0.43 0.26
CA SER A 164 12.22 -0.55 0.50
C SER A 164 12.89 -0.26 1.84
N LYS A 165 13.67 -1.22 2.36
CA LYS A 165 14.45 -1.02 3.60
C LYS A 165 15.34 0.24 3.57
N PRO A 166 16.02 0.60 2.47
CA PRO A 166 16.73 1.88 2.38
C PRO A 166 15.86 3.11 2.60
N ILE A 167 14.58 3.09 2.18
CA ILE A 167 13.65 4.21 2.42
C ILE A 167 13.30 4.31 3.91
N GLU A 168 13.11 3.19 4.59
CA GLU A 168 12.84 3.19 6.04
C GLU A 168 13.96 3.83 6.87
N SER A 169 15.20 3.86 6.35
CA SER A 169 16.34 4.51 7.00
C SER A 169 16.52 5.99 6.63
N LYS A 170 15.79 6.51 5.64
CA LYS A 170 15.84 7.91 5.25
C LYS A 170 15.11 8.79 6.26
N VAL A 171 15.58 10.04 6.40
CA VAL A 171 14.87 11.06 7.19
C VAL A 171 13.51 11.37 6.58
N ALA A 172 13.47 11.52 5.26
CA ALA A 172 12.26 11.73 4.47
C ALA A 172 12.42 11.15 3.07
N HIS A 173 11.30 10.77 2.45
CA HIS A 173 11.24 10.35 1.04
C HIS A 173 9.89 10.77 0.45
N LEU A 174 9.93 11.46 -0.68
CA LEU A 174 8.76 11.76 -1.51
C LEU A 174 8.71 10.69 -2.61
N PHE A 175 7.57 10.01 -2.72
CA PHE A 175 7.37 8.99 -3.76
C PHE A 175 7.10 9.65 -5.12
N SER A 176 7.34 8.92 -6.19
CA SER A 176 7.00 9.35 -7.54
C SER A 176 5.53 9.70 -7.66
N VAL A 177 5.26 10.78 -8.35
CA VAL A 177 3.90 11.31 -8.51
C VAL A 177 3.38 10.93 -9.90
N LYS A 178 2.18 10.35 -9.95
CA LYS A 178 1.50 10.00 -11.20
C LYS A 178 0.96 11.24 -11.92
N SER A 179 0.90 11.16 -13.23
CA SER A 179 0.14 12.12 -14.03
C SER A 179 -1.35 12.02 -13.68
N THR A 180 -2.00 13.17 -13.56
CA THR A 180 -3.42 13.24 -13.18
C THR A 180 -4.19 14.05 -14.20
N TYR A 181 -5.39 13.60 -14.52
CA TYR A 181 -6.30 14.35 -15.42
C TYR A 181 -6.98 15.48 -14.66
N GLN A 182 -7.04 16.62 -15.33
CA GLN A 182 -7.86 17.74 -14.88
C GLN A 182 -9.25 17.63 -15.49
N TYR A 183 -10.27 17.52 -14.66
CA TYR A 183 -11.66 17.45 -15.11
C TYR A 183 -12.58 18.26 -14.17
N ILE A 184 -13.75 18.60 -14.68
CA ILE A 184 -14.77 19.25 -13.86
C ILE A 184 -15.52 18.16 -13.09
N VAL A 185 -15.44 18.21 -11.77
CA VAL A 185 -16.19 17.30 -10.90
C VAL A 185 -17.67 17.61 -11.08
N ALA A 186 -18.42 16.68 -11.67
CA ALA A 186 -19.87 16.79 -11.75
C ALA A 186 -20.48 16.72 -10.35
N ALA A 187 -21.53 17.52 -10.11
CA ALA A 187 -22.30 17.37 -8.89
C ALA A 187 -22.88 15.93 -8.86
N PRO A 188 -22.86 15.26 -7.69
CA PRO A 188 -23.44 13.94 -7.59
C PRO A 188 -24.93 14.03 -7.99
N GLU A 189 -25.33 13.21 -8.94
CA GLU A 189 -26.75 13.07 -9.25
C GLU A 189 -27.47 12.60 -7.98
N LYS A 190 -28.48 13.34 -7.56
CA LYS A 190 -29.37 12.95 -6.46
C LYS A 190 -30.32 11.85 -6.94
N THR A 191 -29.75 10.68 -7.21
CA THR A 191 -30.57 9.50 -7.52
C THR A 191 -31.07 8.94 -6.19
N ALA A 192 -32.38 8.71 -6.10
CA ALA A 192 -32.97 8.06 -4.94
C ALA A 192 -32.66 6.55 -4.99
N THR A 193 -31.51 6.17 -4.53
CA THR A 193 -31.04 4.76 -4.53
C THR A 193 -31.65 3.93 -3.40
N GLY A 194 -32.46 4.54 -2.50
CA GLY A 194 -33.08 3.86 -1.35
C GLY A 194 -32.18 3.75 -0.12
N HIS A 195 -32.77 3.38 1.02
CA HIS A 195 -32.08 3.32 2.31
C HIS A 195 -31.01 2.23 2.42
N ASN A 196 -31.08 1.19 1.62
CA ASN A 196 -30.19 0.03 1.70
C ASN A 196 -29.06 0.05 0.67
N PHE A 197 -28.90 1.16 -0.04
CA PHE A 197 -27.83 1.29 -1.03
C PHE A 197 -26.57 1.86 -0.37
N PHE A 198 -25.53 1.05 -0.31
CA PHE A 198 -24.20 1.49 0.12
C PHE A 198 -23.49 2.19 -1.03
N SER A 199 -22.96 3.37 -0.78
CA SER A 199 -22.04 4.06 -1.68
C SER A 199 -20.79 4.49 -0.92
N SER A 200 -19.63 4.24 -1.50
CA SER A 200 -18.36 4.78 -1.00
C SER A 200 -18.05 6.09 -1.70
N PRO A 201 -17.45 7.08 -1.02
CA PRO A 201 -16.96 8.28 -1.69
C PRO A 201 -15.84 7.90 -2.68
N ASN A 202 -15.77 8.63 -3.79
CA ASN A 202 -14.63 8.54 -4.69
C ASN A 202 -13.34 9.01 -4.00
N PRO A 203 -12.14 8.61 -4.51
CA PRO A 203 -10.88 9.21 -4.09
C PRO A 203 -10.94 10.74 -4.19
N PRO A 204 -10.20 11.48 -3.33
CA PRO A 204 -10.14 12.93 -3.41
C PRO A 204 -9.67 13.37 -4.80
N TYR A 205 -10.33 14.40 -5.35
CA TYR A 205 -9.94 14.99 -6.62
C TYR A 205 -8.55 15.62 -6.53
N GLY A 206 -7.72 15.38 -7.55
CA GLY A 206 -6.41 16.01 -7.68
C GLY A 206 -5.24 15.04 -7.73
N VAL A 207 -4.05 15.58 -7.55
CA VAL A 207 -2.80 14.82 -7.56
C VAL A 207 -2.54 14.22 -6.19
N LYS A 208 -2.42 12.91 -6.10
CA LYS A 208 -1.99 12.22 -4.88
C LYS A 208 -0.49 12.44 -4.66
N LEU A 209 -0.14 12.94 -3.50
CA LEU A 209 1.22 13.20 -3.05
C LEU A 209 1.52 12.31 -1.86
N SER A 210 2.34 11.29 -2.06
CA SER A 210 2.71 10.31 -1.04
C SER A 210 4.13 10.56 -0.56
N TYR A 211 4.35 10.54 0.75
CA TYR A 211 5.68 10.69 1.33
C TYR A 211 5.87 9.85 2.60
N TYR A 212 7.11 9.59 2.94
CA TYR A 212 7.51 8.86 4.14
C TYR A 212 8.42 9.73 5.02
N LEU A 213 8.19 9.70 6.33
CA LEU A 213 9.06 10.29 7.34
C LEU A 213 9.63 9.20 8.24
N GLY A 214 10.96 9.14 8.32
CA GLY A 214 11.66 8.17 9.17
C GLY A 214 11.57 8.49 10.67
N ASN A 215 11.37 9.77 11.02
CA ASN A 215 11.23 10.25 12.38
C ASN A 215 10.11 11.27 12.50
N ASN A 216 9.60 11.46 13.73
CA ASN A 216 8.72 12.58 14.02
C ASN A 216 9.54 13.90 13.92
N VAL A 217 8.97 14.90 13.27
CA VAL A 217 9.53 16.26 13.27
C VAL A 217 8.94 16.99 14.48
N GLN A 218 9.75 17.09 15.55
CA GLN A 218 9.33 17.63 16.84
C GLN A 218 10.01 18.96 17.12
N SER A 219 9.32 19.86 17.83
CA SER A 219 9.95 21.02 18.44
C SER A 219 10.81 20.60 19.64
N LYS A 220 11.74 21.45 20.04
CA LYS A 220 12.55 21.23 21.24
C LYS A 220 11.69 21.00 22.49
N PHE A 221 10.58 21.72 22.61
CA PHE A 221 9.60 21.54 23.68
C PHE A 221 8.96 20.15 23.64
N GLU A 222 8.46 19.69 22.47
CA GLU A 222 7.86 18.38 22.31
C GLU A 222 8.87 17.26 22.58
N GLU A 223 10.12 17.43 22.15
CA GLU A 223 11.19 16.47 22.40
C GLU A 223 11.50 16.37 23.91
N ARG A 224 11.64 17.50 24.60
CA ARG A 224 11.84 17.53 26.04
C ARG A 224 10.70 16.85 26.77
N GLN A 225 9.44 17.21 26.49
CA GLN A 225 8.28 16.57 27.11
C GLN A 225 8.27 15.06 26.91
N ARG A 226 8.64 14.58 25.73
CA ARG A 226 8.75 13.14 25.43
C ARG A 226 9.81 12.46 26.30
N VAL A 227 10.99 13.09 26.41
CA VAL A 227 12.09 12.56 27.25
C VAL A 227 11.70 12.54 28.72
N GLU A 228 11.13 13.62 29.24
CA GLU A 228 10.65 13.75 30.62
C GLU A 228 9.57 12.70 30.94
N SER A 229 8.58 12.54 30.05
CA SER A 229 7.53 11.52 30.19
C SER A 229 8.09 10.10 30.24
N ASN A 230 9.12 9.81 29.43
CA ASN A 230 9.78 8.50 29.43
C ASN A 230 10.58 8.28 30.73
N LYS A 231 11.30 9.30 31.22
CA LYS A 231 12.00 9.25 32.52
C LYS A 231 11.01 9.02 33.66
N PHE A 232 9.90 9.75 33.67
CA PHE A 232 8.84 9.59 34.68
C PHE A 232 8.29 8.15 34.73
N LYS A 233 7.99 7.58 33.55
CA LYS A 233 7.49 6.18 33.46
C LYS A 233 8.49 5.14 33.99
N ARG A 234 9.79 5.45 33.95
CA ARG A 234 10.87 4.58 34.46
C ARG A 234 11.24 4.87 35.91
N GLY A 235 10.60 5.85 36.55
CA GLY A 235 10.95 6.29 37.90
C GLY A 235 12.32 7.00 38.00
N GLU A 236 12.81 7.54 36.88
CA GLU A 236 14.08 8.27 36.80
C GLU A 236 13.89 9.74 37.22
N ILE A 237 14.96 10.36 37.75
CA ILE A 237 14.95 11.77 38.13
C ILE A 237 14.81 12.62 36.86
N ILE A 238 13.92 13.58 36.91
CA ILE A 238 13.73 14.58 35.86
C ILE A 238 14.45 15.86 36.28
N ASP A 239 15.48 16.26 35.52
CA ASP A 239 16.18 17.49 35.75
C ASP A 239 15.37 18.68 35.23
N TYR A 240 15.24 19.73 36.02
CA TYR A 240 14.58 20.95 35.56
C TYR A 240 15.38 21.60 34.46
N PRO A 241 14.79 22.02 33.32
CA PRO A 241 15.54 22.66 32.23
C PRO A 241 16.08 24.02 32.61
N THR A 242 17.25 24.39 32.09
CA THR A 242 17.85 25.71 32.29
C THR A 242 16.98 26.81 31.66
N ALA A 243 17.08 28.03 32.18
CA ALA A 243 16.38 29.19 31.62
C ALA A 243 16.69 29.41 30.13
N GLU A 244 17.96 29.21 29.72
CA GLU A 244 18.38 29.30 28.32
C GLU A 244 17.66 28.28 27.42
N LYS A 245 17.47 27.03 27.89
CA LYS A 245 16.74 26.02 27.14
C LYS A 245 15.27 26.39 27.01
N LEU A 246 14.63 26.86 28.07
CA LEU A 246 13.24 27.30 28.05
C LEU A 246 13.03 28.50 27.11
N GLU A 247 13.97 29.44 27.12
CA GLU A 247 13.95 30.61 26.22
C GLU A 247 14.13 30.17 24.74
N ALA A 248 15.02 29.22 24.46
CA ALA A 248 15.22 28.67 23.14
C ALA A 248 13.99 27.90 22.63
N GLU A 249 13.27 27.20 23.52
CA GLU A 249 11.99 26.54 23.21
C GLU A 249 10.89 27.57 22.91
N ALA A 250 10.80 28.64 23.72
CA ALA A 250 9.79 29.68 23.54
C ALA A 250 9.99 30.50 22.25
N LYS A 251 11.22 30.64 21.78
CA LYS A 251 11.56 31.34 20.53
C LYS A 251 11.46 30.46 19.28
N GLU A 252 11.38 29.13 19.45
CA GLU A 252 11.31 28.20 18.33
C GLU A 252 9.97 28.30 17.61
N LYS A 253 10.00 28.47 16.29
CA LYS A 253 8.79 28.33 15.47
C LYS A 253 8.42 26.87 15.40
N THR A 254 7.14 26.54 15.63
CA THR A 254 6.63 25.16 15.50
C THR A 254 7.01 24.57 14.14
N PRO A 255 7.77 23.46 14.12
CA PRO A 255 8.17 22.84 12.86
C PRO A 255 6.96 22.33 12.09
N LYS A 256 6.93 22.59 10.80
CA LYS A 256 5.87 22.18 9.87
C LYS A 256 6.48 21.49 8.67
N ILE A 257 5.79 20.53 8.12
CA ILE A 257 6.11 19.93 6.83
C ILE A 257 5.23 20.58 5.77
N TYR A 258 5.84 20.99 4.67
CA TYR A 258 5.13 21.50 3.51
C TYR A 258 5.52 20.69 2.28
N LEU A 259 4.54 20.31 1.49
CA LEU A 259 4.72 19.89 0.11
C LEU A 259 4.58 21.13 -0.75
N THR A 260 5.69 21.56 -1.34
CA THR A 260 5.75 22.75 -2.19
C THR A 260 5.66 22.35 -3.64
N ILE A 261 4.64 22.84 -4.33
CA ILE A 261 4.43 22.61 -5.76
C ILE A 261 4.93 23.84 -6.52
N THR A 262 5.77 23.61 -7.52
CA THR A 262 6.33 24.64 -8.40
C THR A 262 6.00 24.34 -9.86
N ASP A 263 5.89 25.37 -10.67
CA ASP A 263 5.72 25.26 -12.11
C ASP A 263 7.05 25.00 -12.84
N SER A 264 7.03 25.05 -14.17
CA SER A 264 8.21 24.83 -15.03
C SER A 264 9.25 25.96 -14.94
N GLU A 265 8.87 27.13 -14.45
CA GLU A 265 9.77 28.30 -14.26
C GLU A 265 10.38 28.29 -12.85
N GLY A 266 9.88 27.42 -11.97
CA GLY A 266 10.32 27.30 -10.58
C GLY A 266 9.52 28.17 -9.60
N ASP A 267 8.49 28.85 -10.09
CA ASP A 267 7.62 29.65 -9.25
C ASP A 267 6.70 28.79 -8.39
N VAL A 268 6.52 29.20 -7.13
CA VAL A 268 5.69 28.45 -6.19
C VAL A 268 4.21 28.64 -6.51
N VAL A 269 3.58 27.54 -6.91
CA VAL A 269 2.15 27.48 -7.22
C VAL A 269 1.30 27.22 -5.98
N ARG A 270 1.73 26.27 -5.14
CA ARG A 270 0.99 25.87 -3.93
C ARG A 270 1.94 25.33 -2.86
N ARG A 271 1.57 25.53 -1.61
CA ARG A 271 2.14 24.83 -0.45
C ARG A 271 1.03 24.14 0.33
N ILE A 272 1.21 22.86 0.59
CA ILE A 272 0.25 22.04 1.34
C ILE A 272 0.89 21.67 2.65
N SER A 273 0.28 22.08 3.76
CA SER A 273 0.71 21.66 5.10
C SER A 273 0.42 20.19 5.30
N SER A 274 1.38 19.45 5.81
CA SER A 274 1.34 18.00 5.86
C SER A 274 1.71 17.47 7.25
N SER A 275 1.45 16.18 7.50
CA SER A 275 1.75 15.54 8.77
C SER A 275 3.25 15.54 9.05
N LYS A 276 3.63 15.82 10.31
CA LYS A 276 5.01 15.78 10.82
C LYS A 276 5.35 14.49 11.58
N ASN A 277 4.44 13.53 11.60
CA ASN A 277 4.63 12.27 12.32
C ASN A 277 5.42 11.26 11.48
N LYS A 278 6.16 10.38 12.16
CA LYS A 278 6.81 9.24 11.51
C LYS A 278 5.80 8.37 10.79
N GLY A 279 6.17 7.88 9.60
CA GLY A 279 5.40 6.92 8.83
C GLY A 279 5.08 7.39 7.41
N TYR A 280 4.21 6.64 6.75
CA TYR A 280 3.70 6.94 5.43
C TYR A 280 2.50 7.88 5.53
N HIS A 281 2.47 8.89 4.65
CA HIS A 281 1.44 9.92 4.58
C HIS A 281 1.02 10.19 3.15
N GLU A 282 -0.24 10.58 3.00
CA GLU A 282 -0.84 10.96 1.74
C GLU A 282 -1.48 12.34 1.87
N ASN A 283 -1.33 13.14 0.83
CA ASN A 283 -2.01 14.42 0.64
C ASN A 283 -2.50 14.52 -0.80
N TYR A 284 -3.45 15.40 -1.05
CA TYR A 284 -3.98 15.65 -2.38
C TYR A 284 -3.85 17.11 -2.72
N TRP A 285 -3.31 17.40 -3.91
CA TRP A 285 -3.31 18.73 -4.48
C TRP A 285 -4.50 18.86 -5.43
N ASP A 286 -5.39 19.79 -5.14
CA ASP A 286 -6.63 20.05 -5.87
C ASP A 286 -6.42 20.75 -7.25
N LEU A 287 -5.19 20.76 -7.78
CA LEU A 287 -4.78 21.42 -9.01
C LEU A 287 -5.06 22.93 -9.02
N ARG A 288 -5.04 23.59 -7.86
CA ARG A 288 -5.31 25.00 -7.71
C ARG A 288 -4.11 25.76 -7.14
N THR A 289 -4.02 27.02 -7.54
CA THR A 289 -3.02 27.95 -7.01
C THR A 289 -3.39 28.42 -5.61
N PHE A 290 -2.55 29.29 -5.05
CA PHE A 290 -2.90 30.05 -3.85
C PHE A 290 -4.14 30.93 -4.08
N SER A 291 -4.93 31.13 -3.05
CA SER A 291 -5.95 32.15 -3.05
C SER A 291 -5.29 33.54 -3.05
N GLN A 292 -5.79 34.45 -3.88
CA GLN A 292 -5.36 35.86 -3.90
C GLN A 292 -5.98 36.68 -2.75
N ARG A 293 -6.87 36.10 -1.96
CA ARG A 293 -7.46 36.77 -0.79
C ARG A 293 -6.48 36.67 0.37
N ASN A 294 -6.43 37.70 1.24
CA ASN A 294 -5.59 37.72 2.44
C ASN A 294 -5.68 36.40 3.19
N VAL A 295 -4.59 35.67 3.15
CA VAL A 295 -4.48 34.33 3.73
C VAL A 295 -4.03 34.50 5.18
N SER A 296 -4.94 34.36 6.13
CA SER A 296 -4.52 33.85 7.43
C SER A 296 -4.13 32.37 7.23
N GLU A 297 -3.10 31.88 7.92
CA GLU A 297 -2.63 30.49 7.82
C GLU A 297 -3.75 29.44 8.05
N GLU A 298 -4.90 29.84 8.54
CA GLU A 298 -6.07 29.03 8.88
C GLU A 298 -7.12 28.93 7.75
N ASN A 299 -7.08 29.79 6.74
CA ASN A 299 -8.07 29.79 5.65
C ASN A 299 -7.50 29.17 4.39
N ASN A 300 -7.80 27.88 4.19
CA ASN A 300 -7.48 27.08 3.00
C ASN A 300 -8.36 27.44 1.77
N TYR A 301 -8.49 28.71 1.43
CA TYR A 301 -9.16 29.06 0.19
C TYR A 301 -8.28 28.69 -0.99
N SER A 302 -8.81 27.84 -1.88
CA SER A 302 -8.17 27.49 -3.14
C SER A 302 -8.31 28.64 -4.14
N GLY A 303 -7.23 28.90 -4.88
CA GLY A 303 -7.24 29.81 -6.03
C GLY A 303 -7.84 29.17 -7.28
N PRO A 304 -7.65 29.79 -8.45
CA PRO A 304 -8.05 29.23 -9.73
C PRO A 304 -7.30 27.92 -10.03
N LEU A 305 -7.87 27.11 -10.92
CA LEU A 305 -7.19 25.93 -11.46
C LEU A 305 -5.92 26.35 -12.21
N VAL A 306 -4.88 25.52 -12.09
CA VAL A 306 -3.64 25.71 -12.86
C VAL A 306 -3.84 25.29 -14.31
N PRO A 307 -3.11 25.84 -15.27
CA PRO A 307 -3.13 25.32 -16.63
C PRO A 307 -2.54 23.90 -16.69
N PRO A 308 -2.96 23.06 -17.66
CA PRO A 308 -2.30 21.79 -17.90
C PRO A 308 -0.81 21.98 -18.20
N GLY A 309 0.04 21.18 -17.54
CA GLY A 309 1.49 21.31 -17.67
C GLY A 309 2.29 20.40 -16.75
N LYS A 310 3.58 20.63 -16.68
CA LYS A 310 4.49 19.92 -15.78
C LYS A 310 4.71 20.76 -14.53
N TYR A 311 4.58 20.11 -13.39
CA TYR A 311 4.80 20.68 -12.07
C TYR A 311 5.78 19.80 -11.31
N SER A 312 6.55 20.41 -10.42
CA SER A 312 7.48 19.70 -9.52
C SER A 312 7.00 19.81 -8.09
N VAL A 313 7.26 18.79 -7.30
CA VAL A 313 6.91 18.74 -5.87
C VAL A 313 8.20 18.52 -5.06
N HIS A 314 8.32 19.29 -3.98
CA HIS A 314 9.48 19.25 -3.09
C HIS A 314 9.07 19.10 -1.64
#